data_23c06335fd3b1842e4abad4e2b465b57
#
_entry.id   23c06335fd3b1842e4abad4e2b465b57
#
_cell.length_a   1.000
_cell.length_b   1.000
_cell.length_c   1.000
_cell.angle_alpha   90.00
_cell.angle_beta   90.00
_cell.angle_gamma   90.00
#
_symmetry.space_group_name_H-M   'P 1'
#
loop_
_entity.id
_entity.type
_entity.pdbx_description
1 polymer ?
#
loop_
_entity_poly.entity_id
_entity_poly.type
_entity_poly.pdbx_seq_one_letter_code
_entity_poly.pdbx_strand_id
1 'polypeptide(L)'
;MLLLDTNVYINRAAGRLTTPVRDAIDQGLLFHCSVALAELAVGVANADPSRPGWPALRDHYSALFAAIPASRLVTPDAQVWADAGVIAGMLARTQGFQPHQRKECLNDALIFLAAAKAGIPVLTANRDEFDLIQQVAPEGRFIHY
;
A
#
# COMPACT_ATOMS: atom_id res chain seq x y z
N MET A 1 -12.28 4.40 9.40
CA MET A 1 -11.61 4.77 8.12
C MET A 1 -10.24 4.10 8.12
N LEU A 2 -9.92 3.38 7.04
CA LEU A 2 -8.63 2.70 6.86
C LEU A 2 -8.16 2.90 5.43
N LEU A 3 -6.90 3.25 5.21
CA LEU A 3 -6.26 3.18 3.90
C LEU A 3 -5.52 1.84 3.81
N LEU A 4 -5.76 1.10 2.74
CA LEU A 4 -5.20 -0.24 2.59
C LEU A 4 -3.83 -0.18 1.91
N ASP A 5 -2.83 -0.79 2.56
CA ASP A 5 -1.55 -1.08 1.95
C ASP A 5 -1.65 -2.24 0.95
N THR A 6 -0.70 -2.35 0.04
CA THR A 6 -0.66 -3.34 -1.05
C THR A 6 -0.78 -4.78 -0.53
N ASN A 7 -0.10 -5.11 0.56
CA ASN A 7 -0.12 -6.45 1.15
C ASN A 7 -1.52 -6.87 1.67
N VAL A 8 -2.39 -5.92 2.03
CA VAL A 8 -3.76 -6.22 2.46
C VAL A 8 -4.57 -6.84 1.33
N TYR A 9 -4.48 -6.30 0.13
CA TYR A 9 -5.16 -6.86 -1.05
C TYR A 9 -4.67 -8.25 -1.38
N ILE A 10 -3.35 -8.44 -1.38
CA ILE A 10 -2.72 -9.74 -1.66
C ILE A 10 -3.14 -10.78 -0.62
N ASN A 11 -3.09 -10.43 0.67
CA ASN A 11 -3.46 -11.33 1.75
C ASN A 11 -4.97 -11.65 1.75
N ARG A 12 -5.81 -10.66 1.40
CA ARG A 12 -7.26 -10.88 1.25
C ARG A 12 -7.55 -11.86 0.12
N ALA A 13 -6.98 -11.64 -1.05
CA ALA A 13 -7.16 -12.53 -2.22
C ALA A 13 -6.65 -13.95 -1.95
N ALA A 14 -5.57 -14.08 -1.17
CA ALA A 14 -4.99 -15.37 -0.79
C ALA A 14 -5.70 -16.03 0.43
N GLY A 15 -6.72 -15.42 1.02
CA GLY A 15 -7.42 -15.95 2.19
C GLY A 15 -6.57 -15.98 3.47
N ARG A 16 -5.55 -15.15 3.58
CA ARG A 16 -4.58 -15.12 4.70
C ARG A 16 -4.96 -14.18 5.83
N LEU A 17 -6.01 -13.36 5.65
CA LEU A 17 -6.45 -12.43 6.69
C LEU A 17 -7.16 -13.18 7.82
N THR A 18 -6.87 -12.81 9.05
CA THR A 18 -7.61 -13.30 10.23
C THR A 18 -9.04 -12.77 10.23
N THR A 19 -9.95 -13.46 10.92
CA THR A 19 -11.36 -13.04 10.99
C THR A 19 -11.52 -11.60 11.48
N PRO A 20 -10.88 -11.14 12.58
CA PRO A 20 -11.01 -9.76 13.04
C PRO A 20 -10.58 -8.73 11.99
N VAL A 21 -9.53 -9.01 11.22
CA VAL A 21 -9.04 -8.10 10.16
C VAL A 21 -10.01 -8.06 8.99
N ARG A 22 -10.56 -9.22 8.57
CA ARG A 22 -11.60 -9.27 7.54
C ARG A 22 -12.83 -8.48 7.94
N ASP A 23 -13.31 -8.67 9.16
CA ASP A 23 -14.48 -7.96 9.69
C ASP A 23 -14.25 -6.45 9.72
N ALA A 24 -13.06 -6.01 10.14
CA ALA A 24 -12.69 -4.59 10.15
C ALA A 24 -12.65 -3.99 8.73
N ILE A 25 -12.22 -4.76 7.73
CA ILE A 25 -12.22 -4.35 6.33
C ILE A 25 -13.65 -4.32 5.77
N ASP A 26 -14.45 -5.36 6.03
CA ASP A 26 -15.79 -5.51 5.46
C ASP A 26 -16.80 -4.51 6.04
N GLN A 27 -16.61 -4.10 7.30
CA GLN A 27 -17.45 -3.10 7.99
C GLN A 27 -16.87 -1.68 7.94
N GLY A 28 -15.60 -1.55 7.54
CA GLY A 28 -14.86 -0.30 7.56
C GLY A 28 -15.14 0.63 6.39
N LEU A 29 -14.88 1.90 6.62
CA LEU A 29 -14.80 2.90 5.57
C LEU A 29 -13.41 2.83 4.95
N LEU A 30 -13.29 2.20 3.77
CA LEU A 30 -12.01 1.95 3.13
C LEU A 30 -11.62 3.06 2.17
N PHE A 31 -10.32 3.35 2.16
CA PHE A 31 -9.64 4.20 1.20
C PHE A 31 -8.53 3.42 0.51
N HIS A 32 -8.19 3.84 -0.68
CA HIS A 32 -7.25 3.17 -1.57
C HIS A 32 -6.19 4.17 -2.02
N CYS A 33 -4.92 3.77 -2.08
CA CYS A 33 -3.86 4.63 -2.59
C CYS A 33 -3.53 4.27 -4.04
N SER A 34 -3.40 5.27 -4.90
CA SER A 34 -3.00 5.04 -6.30
C SER A 34 -1.64 4.34 -6.43
N VAL A 35 -0.74 4.50 -5.46
CA VAL A 35 0.55 3.79 -5.42
C VAL A 35 0.34 2.29 -5.20
N ALA A 36 -0.50 1.90 -4.23
CA ALA A 36 -0.83 0.49 -3.99
C ALA A 36 -1.49 -0.15 -5.22
N LEU A 37 -2.37 0.58 -5.91
CA LEU A 37 -2.97 0.09 -7.16
C LEU A 37 -1.92 -0.12 -8.26
N ALA A 38 -0.93 0.78 -8.38
CA ALA A 38 0.18 0.62 -9.32
C ALA A 38 1.03 -0.62 -9.00
N GLU A 39 1.33 -0.87 -7.73
CA GLU A 39 2.06 -2.07 -7.30
C GLU A 39 1.30 -3.37 -7.63
N LEU A 40 -0.01 -3.40 -7.38
CA LEU A 40 -0.86 -4.53 -7.74
C LEU A 40 -0.88 -4.75 -9.25
N ALA A 41 -0.98 -3.67 -10.04
CA ALA A 41 -0.93 -3.75 -11.51
C ALA A 41 0.42 -4.30 -12.00
N VAL A 42 1.54 -3.87 -11.41
CA VAL A 42 2.88 -4.43 -11.68
C VAL A 42 2.91 -5.92 -11.38
N GLY A 43 2.37 -6.35 -10.23
CA GLY A 43 2.31 -7.76 -9.84
C GLY A 43 1.54 -8.61 -10.86
N VAL A 44 0.39 -8.13 -11.34
CA VAL A 44 -0.41 -8.81 -12.38
C VAL A 44 0.34 -8.87 -13.72
N ALA A 45 0.93 -7.75 -14.15
CA ALA A 45 1.64 -7.66 -15.42
C ALA A 45 2.92 -8.51 -15.44
N ASN A 46 3.59 -8.66 -14.29
CA ASN A 46 4.81 -9.46 -14.15
C ASN A 46 4.52 -10.97 -13.99
N ALA A 47 3.27 -11.35 -13.73
CA ALA A 47 2.89 -12.76 -13.66
C ALA A 47 2.84 -13.39 -15.07
N ASP A 48 3.24 -14.67 -15.14
CA ASP A 48 3.25 -15.41 -16.40
C ASP A 48 1.84 -15.58 -16.99
N PRO A 49 1.52 -14.97 -18.16
CA PRO A 49 0.20 -15.02 -18.75
C PRO A 49 -0.19 -16.42 -19.29
N SER A 50 0.77 -17.33 -19.43
CA SER A 50 0.50 -18.71 -19.84
C SER A 50 -0.07 -19.58 -18.72
N ARG A 51 0.02 -19.13 -17.45
CA ARG A 51 -0.53 -19.88 -16.32
C ARG A 51 -2.07 -19.86 -16.34
N PRO A 52 -2.74 -20.99 -16.09
CA PRO A 52 -4.20 -21.08 -16.14
C PRO A 52 -4.93 -20.08 -15.23
N GLY A 53 -4.34 -19.70 -14.11
CA GLY A 53 -4.93 -18.74 -13.16
C GLY A 53 -4.73 -17.26 -13.51
N TRP A 54 -3.91 -16.95 -14.54
CA TRP A 54 -3.60 -15.55 -14.86
C TRP A 54 -4.81 -14.73 -15.33
N PRO A 55 -5.73 -15.23 -16.19
CA PRO A 55 -6.92 -14.47 -16.57
C PRO A 55 -7.78 -14.09 -15.36
N ALA A 56 -7.98 -15.02 -14.42
CA ALA A 56 -8.78 -14.77 -13.23
C ALA A 56 -8.10 -13.73 -12.32
N LEU A 57 -6.78 -13.76 -12.17
CA LEU A 57 -6.00 -12.77 -11.43
C LEU A 57 -6.14 -11.37 -12.05
N ARG A 58 -5.94 -11.25 -13.36
CA ARG A 58 -6.12 -10.00 -14.11
C ARG A 58 -7.53 -9.44 -13.94
N ASP A 59 -8.53 -10.27 -14.14
CA ASP A 59 -9.93 -9.85 -14.10
C ASP A 59 -10.35 -9.44 -12.68
N HIS A 60 -9.85 -10.14 -11.65
CA HIS A 60 -10.06 -9.78 -10.25
C HIS A 60 -9.57 -8.35 -9.95
N TYR A 61 -8.32 -8.03 -10.29
CA TYR A 61 -7.78 -6.69 -10.02
C TYR A 61 -8.36 -5.61 -10.92
N SER A 62 -8.70 -5.93 -12.17
CA SER A 62 -9.40 -4.99 -13.06
C SER A 62 -10.77 -4.61 -12.51
N ALA A 63 -11.54 -5.58 -12.02
CA ALA A 63 -12.82 -5.34 -11.38
C ALA A 63 -12.68 -4.55 -10.08
N LEU A 64 -11.68 -4.88 -9.26
CA LEU A 64 -11.37 -4.14 -8.03
C LEU A 64 -11.11 -2.66 -8.34
N PHE A 65 -10.24 -2.36 -9.30
CA PHE A 65 -9.89 -0.98 -9.65
C PHE A 65 -11.09 -0.20 -10.19
N ALA A 66 -11.90 -0.83 -11.04
CA ALA A 66 -13.12 -0.22 -11.58
C ALA A 66 -14.19 0.07 -10.52
N ALA A 67 -14.20 -0.70 -9.43
CA ALA A 67 -15.17 -0.56 -8.35
C ALA A 67 -14.80 0.53 -7.33
N ILE A 68 -13.58 1.09 -7.36
CA ILE A 68 -13.15 2.12 -6.40
C ILE A 68 -13.78 3.46 -6.75
N PRO A 69 -14.61 4.04 -5.88
CA PRO A 69 -15.12 5.39 -6.09
C PRO A 69 -13.99 6.43 -6.05
N ALA A 70 -14.04 7.45 -6.91
CA ALA A 70 -13.05 8.52 -6.93
C ALA A 70 -12.88 9.22 -5.56
N SER A 71 -13.97 9.33 -4.78
CA SER A 71 -13.95 9.89 -3.42
C SER A 71 -13.23 9.03 -2.38
N ARG A 72 -12.86 7.81 -2.73
CA ARG A 72 -12.12 6.86 -1.89
C ARG A 72 -10.70 6.62 -2.38
N LEU A 73 -10.32 7.24 -3.47
CA LEU A 73 -8.96 7.14 -4.02
C LEU A 73 -8.12 8.30 -3.52
N VAL A 74 -7.06 7.99 -2.79
CA VAL A 74 -6.02 8.93 -2.34
C VAL A 74 -4.86 8.86 -3.31
N THR A 75 -4.49 10.01 -3.89
CA THR A 75 -3.37 10.12 -4.82
C THR A 75 -2.33 11.07 -4.24
N PRO A 76 -1.05 10.64 -4.08
CA PRO A 76 0.02 11.53 -3.66
C PRO A 76 0.18 12.71 -4.60
N ASP A 77 0.23 13.92 -4.05
CA ASP A 77 0.57 15.11 -4.82
C ASP A 77 2.08 15.35 -4.89
N ALA A 78 2.49 16.40 -5.58
CA ALA A 78 3.90 16.72 -5.81
C ALA A 78 4.70 16.88 -4.51
N GLN A 79 4.09 17.45 -3.46
CA GLN A 79 4.76 17.62 -2.17
C GLN A 79 4.96 16.27 -1.48
N VAL A 80 3.94 15.41 -1.45
CA VAL A 80 4.04 14.05 -0.90
C VAL A 80 5.10 13.23 -1.64
N TRP A 81 5.22 13.38 -2.97
CA TRP A 81 6.27 12.73 -3.74
C TRP A 81 7.67 13.21 -3.32
N ALA A 82 7.86 14.52 -3.15
CA ALA A 82 9.14 15.09 -2.74
C ALA A 82 9.54 14.61 -1.34
N ASP A 83 8.60 14.67 -0.39
CA ASP A 83 8.85 14.27 1.01
C ASP A 83 9.12 12.78 1.13
N ALA A 84 8.36 11.94 0.41
CA ALA A 84 8.61 10.50 0.35
C ALA A 84 9.99 10.16 -0.23
N GLY A 85 10.43 10.91 -1.25
CA GLY A 85 11.78 10.78 -1.81
C GLY A 85 12.86 11.09 -0.78
N VAL A 86 12.69 12.15 0.01
CA VAL A 86 13.63 12.53 1.09
C VAL A 86 13.68 11.42 2.17
N ILE A 87 12.52 10.94 2.63
CA ILE A 87 12.44 9.87 3.64
C ILE A 87 13.09 8.59 3.11
N ALA A 88 12.72 8.14 1.92
CA ALA A 88 13.27 6.92 1.33
C ALA A 88 14.79 7.01 1.11
N GLY A 89 15.30 8.16 0.67
CA GLY A 89 16.73 8.40 0.51
C GLY A 89 17.48 8.37 1.84
N MET A 90 16.91 8.99 2.88
CA MET A 90 17.48 9.00 4.23
C MET A 90 17.52 7.58 4.83
N LEU A 91 16.41 6.85 4.76
CA LEU A 91 16.32 5.47 5.27
C LEU A 91 17.23 4.52 4.47
N ALA A 92 17.29 4.65 3.15
CA ALA A 92 18.21 3.85 2.33
C ALA A 92 19.66 4.00 2.76
N ARG A 93 20.06 5.22 3.09
CA ARG A 93 21.44 5.52 3.56
C ARG A 93 21.69 5.01 4.98
N THR A 94 20.75 5.24 5.90
CA THR A 94 20.92 4.91 7.34
C THR A 94 20.72 3.41 7.61
N GLN A 95 19.87 2.73 6.85
CA GLN A 95 19.60 1.31 6.99
C GLN A 95 20.40 0.42 6.02
N GLY A 96 21.16 1.00 5.10
CA GLY A 96 21.96 0.24 4.13
C GLY A 96 21.11 -0.54 3.12
N PHE A 97 19.98 0.00 2.70
CA PHE A 97 19.03 -0.68 1.81
C PHE A 97 19.63 -1.06 0.45
N GLN A 98 19.31 -2.28 0.01
CA GLN A 98 19.59 -2.75 -1.34
C GLN A 98 18.69 -2.03 -2.36
N PRO A 99 19.02 -2.03 -3.68
CA PRO A 99 18.26 -1.30 -4.70
C PRO A 99 16.75 -1.61 -4.72
N HIS A 100 16.36 -2.89 -4.56
CA HIS A 100 14.94 -3.26 -4.50
C HIS A 100 14.22 -2.70 -3.27
N GLN A 101 14.88 -2.74 -2.09
CA GLN A 101 14.35 -2.19 -0.85
C GLN A 101 14.15 -0.67 -0.90
N ARG A 102 15.00 0.05 -1.66
CA ARG A 102 14.84 1.50 -1.86
C ARG A 102 13.54 1.84 -2.59
N LYS A 103 13.17 1.04 -3.60
CA LYS A 103 11.92 1.21 -4.33
C LYS A 103 10.71 0.88 -3.45
N GLU A 104 10.78 -0.20 -2.69
CA GLU A 104 9.75 -0.61 -1.75
C GLU A 104 9.54 0.49 -0.69
N CYS A 105 10.62 0.97 -0.07
CA CYS A 105 10.57 2.04 0.91
C CYS A 105 9.98 3.35 0.34
N LEU A 106 10.28 3.71 -0.92
CA LEU A 106 9.66 4.88 -1.56
C LEU A 106 8.14 4.70 -1.70
N ASN A 107 7.68 3.53 -2.11
CA ASN A 107 6.26 3.25 -2.25
C ASN A 107 5.55 3.28 -0.89
N ASP A 108 6.14 2.65 0.14
CA ASP A 108 5.61 2.66 1.50
C ASP A 108 5.54 4.07 2.08
N ALA A 109 6.58 4.89 1.86
CA ALA A 109 6.58 6.29 2.27
C ALA A 109 5.50 7.11 1.55
N LEU A 110 5.28 6.88 0.25
CA LEU A 110 4.20 7.53 -0.51
C LEU A 110 2.82 7.17 0.04
N ILE A 111 2.57 5.88 0.31
CA ILE A 111 1.31 5.41 0.90
C ILE A 111 1.11 6.02 2.28
N PHE A 112 2.14 6.00 3.12
CA PHE A 112 2.09 6.50 4.49
C PHE A 112 1.81 8.01 4.55
N LEU A 113 2.58 8.81 3.79
CA LEU A 113 2.43 10.27 3.78
C LEU A 113 1.11 10.72 3.13
N ALA A 114 0.67 10.05 2.07
CA ALA A 114 -0.63 10.33 1.46
C ALA A 114 -1.78 10.07 2.44
N ALA A 115 -1.69 8.97 3.19
CA ALA A 115 -2.64 8.64 4.26
C ALA A 115 -2.61 9.66 5.40
N ALA A 116 -1.40 10.05 5.85
CA ALA A 116 -1.20 11.07 6.88
C ALA A 116 -1.85 12.40 6.49
N LYS A 117 -1.61 12.86 5.26
CA LYS A 117 -2.22 14.08 4.72
C LYS A 117 -3.74 14.01 4.66
N ALA A 118 -4.31 12.84 4.42
CA ALA A 118 -5.75 12.61 4.44
C ALA A 118 -6.32 12.37 5.85
N GLY A 119 -5.47 12.30 6.89
CA GLY A 119 -5.88 12.01 8.27
C GLY A 119 -6.35 10.57 8.50
N ILE A 120 -5.92 9.62 7.66
CA ILE A 120 -6.38 8.23 7.65
C ILE A 120 -5.22 7.31 8.06
N PRO A 121 -5.41 6.36 9.01
CA PRO A 121 -4.38 5.36 9.32
C PRO A 121 -4.25 4.34 8.18
N VAL A 122 -3.01 3.88 7.93
CA VAL A 122 -2.71 2.79 7.00
C VAL A 122 -2.91 1.44 7.69
N LEU A 123 -3.60 0.50 7.07
CA LEU A 123 -3.64 -0.91 7.50
C LEU A 123 -2.56 -1.66 6.70
N THR A 124 -1.63 -2.30 7.40
CA THR A 124 -0.48 -3.00 6.79
C THR A 124 -0.06 -4.25 7.56
N ALA A 125 0.53 -5.23 6.88
CA ALA A 125 1.26 -6.35 7.47
C ALA A 125 2.76 -6.06 7.63
N ASN A 126 3.25 -4.93 7.10
CA ASN A 126 4.66 -4.56 7.05
C ASN A 126 5.04 -3.63 8.21
N ARG A 127 5.16 -4.19 9.41
CA ARG A 127 5.40 -3.41 10.62
C ARG A 127 6.73 -2.66 10.58
N ASP A 128 7.79 -3.37 10.22
CA ASP A 128 9.16 -2.86 10.41
C ASP A 128 9.45 -1.64 9.55
N GLU A 129 9.03 -1.66 8.27
CA GLU A 129 9.20 -0.52 7.37
C GLU A 129 8.31 0.67 7.78
N PHE A 130 7.06 0.42 8.16
CA PHE A 130 6.17 1.50 8.60
C PHE A 130 6.60 2.11 9.94
N ASP A 131 7.18 1.33 10.86
CA ASP A 131 7.81 1.84 12.07
C ASP A 131 8.99 2.78 11.75
N LEU A 132 9.85 2.41 10.81
CA LEU A 132 10.98 3.25 10.37
C LEU A 132 10.48 4.57 9.75
N ILE A 133 9.47 4.50 8.89
CA ILE A 133 8.89 5.69 8.26
C ILE A 133 8.24 6.58 9.34
N GLN A 134 7.51 6.01 10.28
CA GLN A 134 6.84 6.77 11.35
C GLN A 134 7.83 7.48 12.27
N GLN A 135 9.02 6.93 12.50
CA GLN A 135 10.06 7.60 13.30
C GLN A 135 10.52 8.93 12.68
N VAL A 136 10.42 9.08 11.35
CA VAL A 136 10.83 10.29 10.63
C VAL A 136 9.66 11.14 10.16
N ALA A 137 8.45 10.58 10.17
CA ALA A 137 7.19 11.25 9.82
C ALA A 137 6.10 10.93 10.89
N PRO A 138 6.23 11.50 12.11
CA PRO A 138 5.39 11.11 13.24
C PRO A 138 3.93 11.55 13.14
N GLU A 139 3.57 12.38 12.16
CA GLU A 139 2.20 12.80 11.88
C GLU A 139 1.32 11.68 11.29
N GLY A 140 1.94 10.69 10.68
CA GLY A 140 1.24 9.53 10.12
C GLY A 140 0.94 8.46 11.17
N ARG A 141 -0.01 7.59 10.84
CA ARG A 141 -0.41 6.46 11.70
C ARG A 141 -0.61 5.21 10.86
N PHE A 142 -0.26 4.07 11.43
CA PHE A 142 -0.59 2.78 10.82
C PHE A 142 -1.12 1.79 11.87
N ILE A 143 -1.79 0.76 11.39
CA ILE A 143 -2.30 -0.37 12.16
C ILE A 143 -1.70 -1.63 11.54
N HIS A 144 -0.92 -2.35 12.34
CA HIS A 144 -0.35 -3.64 11.96
C HIS A 144 -1.33 -4.78 12.31
N TYR A 145 -1.39 -5.83 11.45
CA TYR A 145 -2.24 -7.01 11.66
C TYR A 145 -1.50 -8.34 11.44
#